data_c4df0dc8a1d9c9558dd0f65f5833bd51
#
_entry.id   c4df0dc8a1d9c9558dd0f65f5833bd51
#
_cell.length_a   1.000
_cell.length_b   1.000
_cell.length_c   1.000
_cell.angle_alpha   90.00
_cell.angle_beta   90.00
_cell.angle_gamma   90.00
#
_symmetry.space_group_name_H-M   'P 1'
#
loop_
_entity.id
_entity.type
_entity.pdbx_description
1 polymer ?
#
loop_
_entity_poly.entity_id
_entity_poly.type
_entity_poly.pdbx_seq_one_letter_code
_entity_poly.pdbx_strand_id
1 'polypeptide(L)'
;RDRYNQQKVLAAFIENRVSESHFTETTGYGYGDRGRETLDKVFASAFGAEAALVRHSFACGTHTLGVALFGLLRPGDTMLSVTGQPYDTIHPVIGITGEGMGSLKDFGVKYEQVDLNADGEPDIPAITEAVKAKQPKLVYIQRSRGYTLRPSLSVEKIAEIAKAVKSVSDSIVFVDNCYG
;
A
#
# COMPACT_ATOMS: atom_id res chain seq x y z
N ARG A 1 -23.95 -1.27 8.71
CA ARG A 1 -22.60 -1.17 8.11
C ARG A 1 -22.54 -1.99 6.81
N ASP A 2 -22.97 -3.25 6.81
CA ASP A 2 -22.94 -4.13 5.63
C ASP A 2 -23.82 -3.62 4.49
N ARG A 3 -25.04 -3.18 4.80
CA ARG A 3 -25.95 -2.60 3.79
C ARG A 3 -25.35 -1.37 3.08
N TYR A 4 -24.66 -0.51 3.81
CA TYR A 4 -24.00 0.67 3.23
C TYR A 4 -22.88 0.26 2.28
N ASN A 5 -22.00 -0.66 2.69
CA ASN A 5 -20.90 -1.13 1.85
C ASN A 5 -21.41 -1.86 0.61
N GLN A 6 -22.46 -2.67 0.74
CA GLN A 6 -23.08 -3.34 -0.39
C GLN A 6 -23.68 -2.35 -1.39
N GLN A 7 -24.38 -1.33 -0.91
CA GLN A 7 -24.91 -0.27 -1.77
C GLN A 7 -23.79 0.48 -2.51
N LYS A 8 -22.69 0.78 -1.83
CA LYS A 8 -21.50 1.42 -2.41
C LYS A 8 -20.90 0.60 -3.54
N VAL A 9 -20.76 -0.71 -3.35
CA VAL A 9 -20.24 -1.61 -4.38
C VAL A 9 -21.21 -1.70 -5.56
N LEU A 10 -22.51 -1.88 -5.31
CA LEU A 10 -23.53 -1.91 -6.38
C LEU A 10 -23.56 -0.60 -7.17
N ALA A 11 -23.43 0.54 -6.50
CA ALA A 11 -23.34 1.85 -7.18
C ALA A 11 -22.15 1.89 -8.14
N ALA A 12 -20.99 1.39 -7.71
CA ALA A 12 -19.79 1.31 -8.56
C ALA A 12 -20.00 0.40 -9.80
N PHE A 13 -20.71 -0.71 -9.65
CA PHE A 13 -21.10 -1.57 -10.79
C PHE A 13 -22.00 -0.84 -11.77
N ILE A 14 -23.02 -0.14 -11.28
CA ILE A 14 -23.98 0.63 -12.11
C ILE A 14 -23.27 1.76 -12.84
N GLU A 15 -22.45 2.55 -12.13
CA GLU A 15 -21.68 3.67 -12.66
C GLU A 15 -20.76 3.23 -13.81
N ASN A 16 -20.09 2.09 -13.65
CA ASN A 16 -19.20 1.52 -14.65
C ASN A 16 -19.91 0.63 -15.66
N ARG A 17 -21.25 0.61 -15.66
CA ARG A 17 -22.11 -0.11 -16.64
C ARG A 17 -21.72 -1.57 -16.81
N VAL A 18 -21.45 -2.25 -15.69
CA VAL A 18 -21.11 -3.68 -15.73
C VAL A 18 -22.26 -4.48 -16.30
N SER A 19 -21.96 -5.35 -17.24
CA SER A 19 -22.93 -6.22 -17.93
C SER A 19 -22.34 -7.61 -18.15
N GLU A 20 -23.16 -8.56 -18.59
CA GLU A 20 -22.75 -9.93 -18.88
C GLU A 20 -21.52 -10.00 -19.81
N SER A 21 -21.41 -9.07 -20.77
CA SER A 21 -20.28 -9.04 -21.71
C SER A 21 -18.90 -8.81 -21.06
N HIS A 22 -18.85 -8.36 -19.80
CA HIS A 22 -17.60 -8.20 -19.07
C HIS A 22 -17.10 -9.51 -18.42
N PHE A 23 -17.93 -10.54 -18.40
CA PHE A 23 -17.61 -11.86 -17.86
C PHE A 23 -17.31 -12.90 -18.96
N THR A 24 -17.31 -12.47 -20.23
CA THR A 24 -16.95 -13.35 -21.35
C THR A 24 -15.45 -13.59 -21.37
N GLU A 25 -15.07 -14.77 -21.85
CA GLU A 25 -13.66 -15.13 -22.03
C GLU A 25 -12.93 -14.17 -22.98
N THR A 26 -11.65 -13.96 -22.72
CA THR A 26 -10.74 -13.19 -23.58
C THR A 26 -9.51 -14.02 -23.92
N THR A 27 -8.69 -13.51 -24.85
CA THR A 27 -7.44 -14.19 -25.26
C THR A 27 -6.38 -14.28 -24.15
N GLY A 28 -6.56 -13.55 -23.04
CA GLY A 28 -5.61 -13.47 -21.96
C GLY A 28 -4.41 -12.54 -22.19
N TYR A 29 -4.23 -12.01 -23.41
CA TYR A 29 -3.16 -11.06 -23.71
C TYR A 29 -3.40 -9.64 -23.16
N GLY A 30 -4.57 -9.35 -22.63
CA GLY A 30 -4.91 -8.06 -22.03
C GLY A 30 -5.27 -6.94 -23.02
N TYR A 31 -5.17 -7.18 -24.30
CA TYR A 31 -5.58 -6.21 -25.32
C TYR A 31 -7.11 -6.22 -25.48
N GLY A 32 -7.74 -5.08 -25.20
CA GLY A 32 -9.19 -4.94 -25.30
C GLY A 32 -9.96 -5.81 -24.30
N ASP A 33 -9.34 -6.18 -23.18
CA ASP A 33 -9.97 -6.94 -22.10
C ASP A 33 -10.87 -6.02 -21.28
N ARG A 34 -12.11 -5.90 -21.73
CA ARG A 34 -13.14 -5.04 -21.11
C ARG A 34 -13.42 -5.42 -19.67
N GLY A 35 -13.40 -6.71 -19.34
CA GLY A 35 -13.61 -7.20 -17.99
C GLY A 35 -12.53 -6.70 -17.03
N ARG A 36 -11.27 -6.83 -17.41
CA ARG A 36 -10.10 -6.39 -16.64
C ARG A 36 -10.11 -4.89 -16.41
N GLU A 37 -10.29 -4.11 -17.47
CA GLU A 37 -10.31 -2.65 -17.40
C GLU A 37 -11.48 -2.13 -16.55
N THR A 38 -12.65 -2.76 -16.69
CA THR A 38 -13.84 -2.38 -15.92
C THR A 38 -13.71 -2.76 -14.45
N LEU A 39 -13.07 -3.89 -14.14
CA LEU A 39 -12.77 -4.29 -12.75
C LEU A 39 -11.93 -3.24 -12.02
N ASP A 40 -10.88 -2.73 -12.65
CA ASP A 40 -10.06 -1.64 -12.10
C ASP A 40 -10.92 -0.40 -11.80
N LYS A 41 -11.79 0.00 -12.72
CA LYS A 41 -12.69 1.14 -12.53
C LYS A 41 -13.70 0.93 -11.41
N VAL A 42 -14.30 -0.26 -11.31
CA VAL A 42 -15.23 -0.61 -10.23
C VAL A 42 -14.54 -0.51 -8.86
N PHE A 43 -13.32 -1.04 -8.74
CA PHE A 43 -12.55 -0.91 -7.50
C PHE A 43 -12.20 0.55 -7.21
N ALA A 44 -11.73 1.32 -8.19
CA ALA A 44 -11.45 2.73 -8.01
C ALA A 44 -12.69 3.49 -7.51
N SER A 45 -13.86 3.32 -8.16
CA SER A 45 -15.13 3.93 -7.74
C SER A 45 -15.55 3.49 -6.34
N ALA A 46 -15.49 2.19 -6.04
CA ALA A 46 -15.89 1.65 -4.74
C ALA A 46 -15.02 2.15 -3.58
N PHE A 47 -13.74 2.38 -3.82
CA PHE A 47 -12.81 2.89 -2.80
C PHE A 47 -12.64 4.42 -2.85
N GLY A 48 -13.23 5.11 -3.81
CA GLY A 48 -13.06 6.56 -3.99
C GLY A 48 -11.61 6.92 -4.37
N ALA A 49 -10.94 6.03 -5.10
CA ALA A 49 -9.57 6.20 -5.57
C ALA A 49 -9.53 6.72 -7.01
N GLU A 50 -8.46 7.39 -7.39
CA GLU A 50 -8.20 7.85 -8.75
C GLU A 50 -8.05 6.69 -9.73
N ALA A 51 -7.37 5.61 -9.30
CA ALA A 51 -7.15 4.40 -10.08
C ALA A 51 -7.05 3.17 -9.17
N ALA A 52 -7.20 2.00 -9.76
CA ALA A 52 -6.95 0.71 -9.11
C ALA A 52 -6.24 -0.22 -10.08
N LEU A 53 -5.51 -1.19 -9.54
CA LEU A 53 -4.91 -2.29 -10.25
C LEU A 53 -5.31 -3.60 -9.58
N VAL A 54 -6.24 -4.31 -10.19
CA VAL A 54 -6.79 -5.56 -9.65
C VAL A 54 -6.48 -6.71 -10.60
N ARG A 55 -5.71 -7.69 -10.14
CA ARG A 55 -5.29 -8.83 -10.96
C ARG A 55 -5.38 -10.12 -10.16
N HIS A 56 -5.94 -11.15 -10.76
CA HIS A 56 -5.97 -12.50 -10.19
C HIS A 56 -4.57 -13.11 -10.04
N SER A 57 -3.59 -12.60 -10.77
CA SER A 57 -2.18 -13.04 -10.70
C SER A 57 -1.45 -12.53 -9.46
N PHE A 58 -2.02 -11.62 -8.67
CA PHE A 58 -1.50 -11.31 -7.34
C PHE A 58 -1.77 -12.48 -6.39
N ALA A 59 -0.76 -13.28 -6.12
CA ALA A 59 -0.89 -14.54 -5.42
C ALA A 59 -1.20 -14.38 -3.92
N CYS A 60 -0.75 -13.28 -3.31
CA CYS A 60 -0.96 -12.95 -1.89
C CYS A 60 -0.65 -11.48 -1.61
N GLY A 61 -0.93 -11.04 -0.36
CA GLY A 61 -0.63 -9.66 0.07
C GLY A 61 0.85 -9.31 -0.06
N THR A 62 1.76 -10.19 0.36
CA THR A 62 3.21 -9.98 0.24
C THR A 62 3.64 -9.80 -1.23
N HIS A 63 3.08 -10.58 -2.15
CA HIS A 63 3.34 -10.43 -3.58
C HIS A 63 2.85 -9.06 -4.09
N THR A 64 1.64 -8.66 -3.72
CA THR A 64 1.07 -7.36 -4.10
C THR A 64 1.93 -6.19 -3.60
N LEU A 65 2.34 -6.24 -2.32
CA LEU A 65 3.22 -5.25 -1.72
C LEU A 65 4.59 -5.22 -2.43
N GLY A 66 5.18 -6.39 -2.71
CA GLY A 66 6.44 -6.49 -3.43
C GLY A 66 6.36 -5.85 -4.82
N VAL A 67 5.35 -6.21 -5.62
CA VAL A 67 5.14 -5.61 -6.95
C VAL A 67 5.00 -4.10 -6.87
N ALA A 68 4.22 -3.59 -5.91
CA ALA A 68 4.03 -2.15 -5.73
C ALA A 68 5.33 -1.45 -5.32
N LEU A 69 6.08 -1.99 -4.36
CA LEU A 69 7.32 -1.39 -3.88
C LEU A 69 8.40 -1.37 -4.97
N PHE A 70 8.60 -2.48 -5.71
CA PHE A 70 9.52 -2.51 -6.85
C PHE A 70 9.05 -1.61 -8.01
N GLY A 71 7.74 -1.41 -8.14
CA GLY A 71 7.16 -0.48 -9.12
C GLY A 71 7.45 0.98 -8.80
N LEU A 72 7.49 1.36 -7.52
CA LEU A 72 7.61 2.74 -7.04
C LEU A 72 9.04 3.16 -6.72
N LEU A 73 9.91 2.22 -6.32
CA LEU A 73 11.26 2.49 -5.85
C LEU A 73 12.32 2.15 -6.90
N ARG A 74 13.40 2.92 -6.92
CA ARG A 74 14.55 2.75 -7.81
C ARG A 74 15.85 2.71 -6.99
N PRO A 75 16.95 2.19 -7.56
CA PRO A 75 18.27 2.25 -6.92
C PRO A 75 18.61 3.67 -6.47
N GLY A 76 19.04 3.80 -5.20
CA GLY A 76 19.33 5.09 -4.57
C GLY A 76 18.17 5.69 -3.77
N ASP A 77 16.93 5.28 -4.04
CA ASP A 77 15.75 5.74 -3.27
C ASP A 77 15.80 5.23 -1.82
N THR A 78 15.12 5.95 -0.94
CA THR A 78 14.91 5.56 0.45
C THR A 78 13.45 5.24 0.71
N MET A 79 13.17 4.06 1.28
CA MET A 79 11.91 3.67 1.89
C MET A 79 11.99 3.91 3.38
N LEU A 80 11.06 4.69 3.96
CA LEU A 80 10.97 4.96 5.38
C LEU A 80 9.72 4.33 5.97
N SER A 81 9.86 3.30 6.81
CA SER A 81 8.74 2.78 7.62
C SER A 81 8.52 3.68 8.83
N VAL A 82 7.26 4.08 9.07
CA VAL A 82 6.91 5.01 10.17
C VAL A 82 5.99 4.41 11.22
N THR A 83 5.83 3.11 11.18
CA THR A 83 5.06 2.32 12.17
C THR A 83 5.90 1.22 12.80
N GLY A 84 7.21 1.48 12.94
CA GLY A 84 8.19 0.50 13.34
C GLY A 84 8.52 -0.48 12.21
N GLN A 85 9.04 -1.64 12.58
CA GLN A 85 9.39 -2.68 11.63
C GLN A 85 8.12 -3.25 10.97
N PRO A 86 8.09 -3.38 9.62
CA PRO A 86 6.96 -3.99 8.92
C PRO A 86 6.74 -5.45 9.31
N TYR A 87 5.63 -6.02 8.86
CA TYR A 87 5.31 -7.44 9.06
C TYR A 87 6.40 -8.36 8.48
N ASP A 88 6.66 -9.47 9.14
CA ASP A 88 7.81 -10.35 8.87
C ASP A 88 7.87 -10.89 7.43
N THR A 89 6.72 -11.17 6.80
CA THR A 89 6.68 -11.69 5.43
C THR A 89 7.21 -10.72 4.38
N ILE A 90 7.25 -9.41 4.67
CA ILE A 90 7.80 -8.41 3.75
C ILE A 90 9.31 -8.17 4.00
N HIS A 91 9.88 -8.65 5.09
CA HIS A 91 11.29 -8.46 5.42
C HIS A 91 12.24 -8.96 4.32
N PRO A 92 12.08 -10.17 3.76
CA PRO A 92 12.94 -10.62 2.67
C PRO A 92 12.79 -9.79 1.38
N VAL A 93 11.58 -9.26 1.13
CA VAL A 93 11.33 -8.40 -0.03
C VAL A 93 12.06 -7.06 0.10
N ILE A 94 12.06 -6.48 1.29
CA ILE A 94 12.78 -5.23 1.59
C ILE A 94 14.30 -5.48 1.69
N GLY A 95 14.70 -6.63 2.23
CA GLY A 95 16.08 -6.96 2.54
C GLY A 95 16.45 -6.65 4.00
N ILE A 96 15.47 -6.63 4.91
CA ILE A 96 15.69 -6.58 6.36
C ILE A 96 16.27 -7.91 6.83
N THR A 97 15.80 -9.03 6.24
CA THR A 97 16.32 -10.39 6.46
C THR A 97 16.64 -11.03 5.12
N GLY A 98 17.61 -11.98 5.12
CA GLY A 98 18.11 -12.62 3.90
C GLY A 98 19.16 -11.76 3.18
N GLU A 99 20.05 -12.42 2.44
CA GLU A 99 21.10 -11.77 1.65
C GLU A 99 21.12 -12.35 0.24
N GLY A 100 21.34 -11.49 -0.78
CA GLY A 100 21.53 -11.91 -2.17
C GLY A 100 20.30 -12.59 -2.79
N MET A 101 19.10 -12.33 -2.28
CA MET A 101 17.85 -12.97 -2.71
C MET A 101 17.03 -12.11 -3.69
N GLY A 102 17.57 -10.98 -4.15
CA GLY A 102 16.87 -10.07 -5.05
C GLY A 102 15.93 -9.11 -4.32
N SER A 103 16.27 -8.72 -3.09
CA SER A 103 15.51 -7.74 -2.29
C SER A 103 15.65 -6.31 -2.82
N LEU A 104 14.81 -5.40 -2.34
CA LEU A 104 14.95 -3.95 -2.62
C LEU A 104 16.35 -3.45 -2.25
N LYS A 105 16.90 -3.91 -1.12
CA LYS A 105 18.26 -3.59 -0.68
C LYS A 105 19.32 -4.07 -1.67
N ASP A 106 19.18 -5.28 -2.21
CA ASP A 106 20.10 -5.83 -3.22
C ASP A 106 20.09 -5.00 -4.51
N PHE A 107 18.96 -4.37 -4.83
CA PHE A 107 18.80 -3.42 -5.94
C PHE A 107 19.14 -1.98 -5.59
N GLY A 108 19.75 -1.74 -4.43
CA GLY A 108 20.25 -0.42 -4.03
C GLY A 108 19.22 0.53 -3.43
N VAL A 109 18.05 0.03 -3.02
CA VAL A 109 17.07 0.81 -2.24
C VAL A 109 17.47 0.78 -0.78
N LYS A 110 17.44 1.94 -0.12
CA LYS A 110 17.73 2.08 1.31
C LYS A 110 16.46 1.88 2.12
N TYR A 111 16.58 1.15 3.22
CA TYR A 111 15.52 1.00 4.22
C TYR A 111 15.89 1.75 5.50
N GLU A 112 14.94 2.53 5.99
CA GLU A 112 15.01 3.24 7.25
C GLU A 112 13.70 3.06 8.00
N GLN A 113 13.69 3.24 9.33
CA GLN A 113 12.47 3.19 10.12
C GLN A 113 12.45 4.24 11.21
N VAL A 114 11.25 4.62 11.61
CA VAL A 114 10.92 5.34 12.84
C VAL A 114 10.12 4.38 13.70
N ASP A 115 10.61 4.12 14.91
CA ASP A 115 9.91 3.26 15.86
C ASP A 115 8.70 3.96 16.45
N LEU A 116 7.79 3.18 17.00
CA LEU A 116 6.66 3.70 17.76
C LEU A 116 7.15 4.32 19.07
N ASN A 117 6.38 5.26 19.61
CA ASN A 117 6.66 5.82 20.94
C ASN A 117 6.43 4.77 22.05
N ALA A 118 6.67 5.16 23.30
CA ALA A 118 6.53 4.28 24.46
C ALA A 118 5.11 3.74 24.67
N ASP A 119 4.09 4.41 24.13
CA ASP A 119 2.69 4.01 24.19
C ASP A 119 2.28 3.10 23.03
N GLY A 120 3.22 2.77 22.13
CA GLY A 120 2.96 1.96 20.93
C GLY A 120 2.24 2.72 19.82
N GLU A 121 2.26 4.05 19.85
CA GLU A 121 1.66 4.93 18.86
C GLU A 121 2.71 5.51 17.91
N PRO A 122 2.35 5.87 16.66
CA PRO A 122 3.25 6.60 15.76
C PRO A 122 3.69 7.95 16.34
N ASP A 123 5.00 8.17 16.38
CA ASP A 123 5.60 9.40 16.84
C ASP A 123 5.63 10.46 15.74
N ILE A 124 4.60 11.29 15.64
CA ILE A 124 4.45 12.29 14.58
C ILE A 124 5.63 13.28 14.52
N PRO A 125 6.13 13.84 15.64
CA PRO A 125 7.33 14.66 15.62
C PRO A 125 8.55 13.94 15.06
N ALA A 126 8.86 12.72 15.52
CA ALA A 126 9.98 11.94 15.04
C ALA A 126 9.84 11.56 13.55
N ILE A 127 8.63 11.22 13.10
CA ILE A 127 8.32 10.97 11.69
C ILE A 127 8.62 12.21 10.85
N THR A 128 8.15 13.38 11.28
CA THR A 128 8.34 14.64 10.54
C THR A 128 9.83 14.98 10.41
N GLU A 129 10.60 14.84 11.48
CA GLU A 129 12.05 15.08 11.46
C GLU A 129 12.78 14.05 10.59
N ALA A 130 12.43 12.77 10.67
CA ALA A 130 13.02 11.73 9.83
C ALA A 130 12.75 11.98 8.34
N VAL A 131 11.53 12.39 7.99
CA VAL A 131 11.17 12.72 6.60
C VAL A 131 11.97 13.92 6.09
N LYS A 132 12.12 14.99 6.88
CA LYS A 132 12.94 16.14 6.52
C LYS A 132 14.41 15.76 6.33
N ALA A 133 14.96 14.97 7.25
CA ALA A 133 16.39 14.62 7.24
C ALA A 133 16.74 13.60 6.13
N LYS A 134 15.88 12.62 5.88
CA LYS A 134 16.15 11.50 4.97
C LYS A 134 15.61 11.70 3.56
N GLN A 135 14.65 12.61 3.38
CA GLN A 135 13.97 12.87 2.10
C GLN A 135 13.58 11.56 1.39
N PRO A 136 12.80 10.67 2.06
CA PRO A 136 12.48 9.38 1.50
C PRO A 136 11.62 9.51 0.23
N LYS A 137 11.82 8.62 -0.74
CA LYS A 137 10.95 8.50 -1.90
C LYS A 137 9.56 8.01 -1.49
N LEU A 138 9.52 7.10 -0.50
CA LEU A 138 8.29 6.45 -0.06
C LEU A 138 8.28 6.33 1.47
N VAL A 139 7.17 6.74 2.07
CA VAL A 139 6.85 6.55 3.50
C VAL A 139 5.85 5.41 3.62
N TYR A 140 6.25 4.33 4.29
CA TYR A 140 5.48 3.11 4.45
C TYR A 140 4.74 3.12 5.80
N ILE A 141 3.45 2.90 5.76
CA ILE A 141 2.55 2.80 6.93
C ILE A 141 1.93 1.41 6.93
N GLN A 142 2.18 0.60 7.95
CA GLN A 142 1.46 -0.64 8.17
C GLN A 142 0.28 -0.39 9.11
N ARG A 143 -0.95 -0.56 8.61
CA ARG A 143 -2.16 -0.35 9.41
C ARG A 143 -2.36 -1.41 10.47
N SER A 144 -2.24 -2.68 10.11
CA SER A 144 -2.43 -3.80 11.02
C SER A 144 -1.33 -3.87 12.08
N ARG A 145 -1.66 -4.44 13.23
CA ARG A 145 -0.68 -4.67 14.30
C ARG A 145 0.28 -5.85 14.03
N GLY A 146 -0.06 -6.71 13.08
CA GLY A 146 0.67 -7.96 12.90
C GLY A 146 0.61 -8.80 14.19
N TYR A 147 1.77 -9.30 14.63
CA TYR A 147 1.92 -10.05 15.88
C TYR A 147 2.29 -9.16 17.09
N THR A 148 2.37 -7.84 16.91
CA THR A 148 2.69 -6.94 18.00
C THR A 148 1.48 -6.65 18.90
N LEU A 149 1.73 -6.17 20.12
CA LEU A 149 0.67 -5.86 21.08
C LEU A 149 0.04 -4.46 20.89
N ARG A 150 0.55 -3.66 19.91
CA ARG A 150 -0.03 -2.34 19.63
C ARG A 150 -1.44 -2.46 19.02
N PRO A 151 -2.30 -1.45 19.16
CA PRO A 151 -3.56 -1.41 18.41
C PRO A 151 -3.32 -1.26 16.90
N SER A 152 -4.28 -1.68 16.08
CA SER A 152 -4.30 -1.32 14.66
C SER A 152 -4.58 0.17 14.50
N LEU A 153 -4.00 0.78 13.46
CA LEU A 153 -4.19 2.22 13.24
C LEU A 153 -5.60 2.53 12.74
N SER A 154 -6.21 3.54 13.32
CA SER A 154 -7.44 4.11 12.78
C SER A 154 -7.19 4.88 11.48
N VAL A 155 -8.24 5.12 10.71
CA VAL A 155 -8.16 5.95 9.48
C VAL A 155 -7.71 7.37 9.82
N GLU A 156 -8.16 7.91 10.95
CA GLU A 156 -7.80 9.25 11.44
C GLU A 156 -6.29 9.33 11.74
N LYS A 157 -5.73 8.30 12.38
CA LYS A 157 -4.29 8.24 12.67
C LYS A 157 -3.46 8.14 11.40
N ILE A 158 -3.89 7.35 10.43
CA ILE A 158 -3.24 7.28 9.11
C ILE A 158 -3.30 8.64 8.41
N ALA A 159 -4.44 9.33 8.46
CA ALA A 159 -4.59 10.66 7.89
C ALA A 159 -3.69 11.70 8.58
N GLU A 160 -3.51 11.61 9.90
CA GLU A 160 -2.58 12.45 10.66
C GLU A 160 -1.14 12.26 10.19
N ILE A 161 -0.68 11.00 10.06
CA ILE A 161 0.65 10.68 9.53
C ILE A 161 0.81 11.24 8.10
N ALA A 162 -0.16 10.96 7.23
CA ALA A 162 -0.12 11.41 5.85
C ALA A 162 -0.01 12.94 5.73
N LYS A 163 -0.79 13.68 6.53
CA LYS A 163 -0.72 15.15 6.59
C LYS A 163 0.66 15.63 7.06
N ALA A 164 1.20 15.02 8.11
CA ALA A 164 2.52 15.37 8.63
C ALA A 164 3.61 15.16 7.57
N VAL A 165 3.60 14.02 6.87
CA VAL A 165 4.54 13.71 5.78
C VAL A 165 4.40 14.73 4.64
N LYS A 166 3.17 14.96 4.18
CA LYS A 166 2.90 15.86 3.05
C LYS A 166 3.14 17.34 3.37
N SER A 167 3.17 17.73 4.63
CA SER A 167 3.51 19.10 5.03
C SER A 167 4.99 19.43 4.84
N VAL A 168 5.88 18.42 4.71
CA VAL A 168 7.34 18.61 4.68
C VAL A 168 8.02 17.91 3.49
N SER A 169 7.29 17.15 2.68
CA SER A 169 7.86 16.42 1.53
C SER A 169 6.82 16.03 0.49
N ASP A 170 7.29 15.72 -0.71
CA ASP A 170 6.50 15.11 -1.79
C ASP A 170 6.54 13.58 -1.78
N SER A 171 7.06 12.97 -0.70
CA SER A 171 7.15 11.51 -0.55
C SER A 171 5.83 10.82 -0.85
N ILE A 172 5.90 9.66 -1.49
CA ILE A 172 4.73 8.79 -1.67
C ILE A 172 4.32 8.25 -0.30
N VAL A 173 3.07 8.46 0.10
CA VAL A 173 2.51 7.81 1.30
C VAL A 173 1.90 6.49 0.87
N PHE A 174 2.52 5.40 1.31
CA PHE A 174 2.12 4.04 0.99
C PHE A 174 1.51 3.37 2.22
N VAL A 175 0.27 2.89 2.10
CA VAL A 175 -0.46 2.27 3.22
C VAL A 175 -0.68 0.79 2.92
N ASP A 176 -0.07 -0.07 3.72
CA ASP A 176 -0.41 -1.48 3.78
C ASP A 176 -1.67 -1.65 4.62
N ASN A 177 -2.79 -1.92 3.94
CA ASN A 177 -4.11 -2.12 4.52
C ASN A 177 -4.62 -3.56 4.31
N CYS A 178 -3.73 -4.55 4.28
CA CYS A 178 -4.07 -5.95 4.04
C CYS A 178 -5.08 -6.48 5.08
N TYR A 179 -4.97 -6.03 6.32
CA TYR A 179 -5.84 -6.38 7.44
C TYR A 179 -6.32 -5.13 8.19
N GLY A 180 -7.14 -4.34 7.55
CA GLY A 180 -7.64 -3.08 8.10
C GLY A 180 -9.12 -3.07 8.47
#